data_f7bb0f248e93368299221942d2178918
#
_entry.id   f7bb0f248e93368299221942d2178918
#
_cell.length_a   1.000
_cell.length_b   1.000
_cell.length_c   1.000
_cell.angle_alpha   90.00
_cell.angle_beta   90.00
_cell.angle_gamma   90.00
#
_symmetry.space_group_name_H-M   'P 1'
#
loop_
_entity.id
_entity.type
_entity.pdbx_description
1 polymer ?
#
loop_
_entity_poly.entity_id
_entity_poly.type
_entity_poly.pdbx_seq_one_letter_code
_entity_poly.pdbx_strand_id
1 'polypeptide(L)'
;QCNLCVRACREVQSNDVIGMANRGHQTKIVFDFDAAMGNSTCVACGECVQACPTGALIEDSLLNEQGVRTEYEDRTVKTLCPFCGVGCQTNVHIKDDKILYVEGRDGPANNSRLCVKGRFGFDYAHHPDRLKVPLIRRDGTPKNPEVNISQNEIKTYFREATWEEALDRAALGLKNISDKDPGTSIAGFGSAKCSNEEAYLFQKLIRQGFVTNNVDHCTRLCHASSVAALMEGLSSGAVTAPFKAAEDADCIIVIGARPAENHPVAATYLKNAAKNGAELIVMDPRGQSQGIARYASH
;
A
#
# COMPACT_ATOMS: atom_id res chain seq x y z
N GLN A 1 2.62 -17.83 29.17
CA GLN A 1 2.33 -16.86 28.10
C GLN A 1 3.62 -16.51 27.40
N CYS A 2 3.65 -16.52 26.04
CA CYS A 2 4.89 -16.35 25.28
C CYS A 2 5.26 -14.88 25.04
N ASN A 3 4.33 -13.93 25.27
CA ASN A 3 4.54 -12.47 25.12
C ASN A 3 4.87 -11.97 23.70
N LEU A 4 4.78 -12.78 22.66
CA LEU A 4 5.13 -12.39 21.29
C LEU A 4 4.23 -11.28 20.73
N CYS A 5 2.92 -11.31 21.04
CA CYS A 5 1.99 -10.26 20.62
C CYS A 5 2.31 -8.90 21.26
N VAL A 6 2.73 -8.86 22.51
CA VAL A 6 3.16 -7.62 23.21
C VAL A 6 4.42 -7.09 22.55
N ARG A 7 5.40 -7.94 22.29
CA ARG A 7 6.65 -7.56 21.63
C ARG A 7 6.42 -7.09 20.20
N ALA A 8 5.55 -7.77 19.45
CA ALA A 8 5.20 -7.33 18.10
C ALA A 8 4.57 -5.92 18.09
N CYS A 9 3.70 -5.61 19.06
CA CYS A 9 3.14 -4.28 19.17
C CYS A 9 4.16 -3.23 19.62
N ARG A 10 4.99 -3.54 20.62
CA ARG A 10 5.89 -2.62 21.27
C ARG A 10 7.21 -2.41 20.54
N GLU A 11 7.85 -3.51 20.12
CA GLU A 11 9.20 -3.49 19.55
C GLU A 11 9.18 -3.42 18.03
N VAL A 12 8.26 -4.15 17.37
CA VAL A 12 8.19 -4.21 15.91
C VAL A 12 7.45 -3.00 15.35
N GLN A 13 6.24 -2.73 15.82
CA GLN A 13 5.38 -1.65 15.31
C GLN A 13 5.50 -0.33 16.10
N SER A 14 6.10 -0.35 17.27
CA SER A 14 6.23 0.82 18.16
C SER A 14 4.90 1.53 18.45
N ASN A 15 3.84 0.75 18.73
CA ASN A 15 2.53 1.33 19.04
C ASN A 15 2.20 1.28 20.54
N ASP A 16 2.77 0.33 21.29
CA ASP A 16 2.62 0.18 22.76
C ASP A 16 1.17 0.04 23.26
N VAL A 17 0.29 -0.56 22.45
CA VAL A 17 -1.13 -0.75 22.78
C VAL A 17 -1.35 -2.02 23.60
N ILE A 18 -0.56 -3.07 23.32
CA ILE A 18 -0.71 -4.37 23.97
C ILE A 18 0.25 -4.45 25.16
N GLY A 19 -0.30 -4.75 26.31
CA GLY A 19 0.44 -4.94 27.55
C GLY A 19 0.01 -6.18 28.31
N MET A 20 0.59 -6.34 29.52
CA MET A 20 0.20 -7.37 30.46
C MET A 20 -0.39 -6.71 31.70
N ALA A 21 -1.58 -7.13 32.09
CA ALA A 21 -2.20 -6.74 33.35
C ALA A 21 -2.11 -7.87 34.37
N ASN A 22 -2.18 -7.51 35.65
CA ASN A 22 -2.10 -8.39 36.79
C ASN A 22 -0.77 -9.17 36.87
N ARG A 23 -0.67 -10.12 37.80
CA ARG A 23 0.50 -10.99 37.99
C ARG A 23 0.10 -12.36 38.47
N GLY A 24 1.02 -13.31 38.37
CA GLY A 24 0.79 -14.69 38.76
C GLY A 24 -0.25 -15.34 37.84
N HIS A 25 -1.14 -16.12 38.43
CA HIS A 25 -2.18 -16.84 37.70
C HIS A 25 -3.22 -15.97 37.04
N GLN A 26 -3.33 -14.70 37.45
CA GLN A 26 -4.27 -13.74 36.92
C GLN A 26 -3.68 -12.89 35.79
N THR A 27 -2.41 -13.12 35.41
CA THR A 27 -1.77 -12.36 34.32
C THR A 27 -2.53 -12.57 33.02
N LYS A 28 -2.94 -11.48 32.38
CA LYS A 28 -3.62 -11.50 31.08
C LYS A 28 -3.05 -10.45 30.14
N ILE A 29 -3.20 -10.69 28.83
CA ILE A 29 -2.93 -9.72 27.78
C ILE A 29 -4.10 -8.72 27.76
N VAL A 30 -3.76 -7.43 27.70
CA VAL A 30 -4.74 -6.34 27.64
C VAL A 30 -4.36 -5.34 26.55
N PHE A 31 -5.37 -4.63 26.07
CA PHE A 31 -5.23 -3.49 25.16
C PHE A 31 -5.45 -2.21 25.97
N ASP A 32 -4.50 -1.29 25.92
CA ASP A 32 -4.47 -0.07 26.74
C ASP A 32 -4.79 -0.39 28.22
N PHE A 33 -5.87 0.15 28.78
CA PHE A 33 -6.34 -0.07 30.16
C PHE A 33 -7.41 -1.18 30.26
N ASP A 34 -7.21 -2.29 29.57
CA ASP A 34 -8.14 -3.43 29.47
C ASP A 34 -9.41 -3.13 28.65
N ALA A 35 -9.27 -2.23 27.66
CA ALA A 35 -10.31 -1.96 26.69
C ALA A 35 -10.45 -3.12 25.67
N ALA A 36 -11.60 -3.23 25.03
CA ALA A 36 -11.73 -4.07 23.84
C ALA A 36 -10.83 -3.50 22.72
N MET A 37 -10.22 -4.37 21.90
CA MET A 37 -9.29 -3.94 20.85
C MET A 37 -9.86 -2.82 19.96
N GLY A 38 -11.13 -2.92 19.54
CA GLY A 38 -11.79 -1.93 18.70
C GLY A 38 -12.03 -0.57 19.37
N ASN A 39 -11.96 -0.51 20.70
CA ASN A 39 -12.13 0.73 21.49
C ASN A 39 -10.78 1.25 22.04
N SER A 40 -9.69 0.58 21.71
CA SER A 40 -8.34 0.95 22.12
C SER A 40 -7.66 1.88 21.11
N THR A 41 -6.45 2.33 21.41
CA THR A 41 -5.61 3.09 20.47
C THR A 41 -4.94 2.22 19.42
N CYS A 42 -5.43 0.99 19.21
CA CYS A 42 -4.90 0.05 18.22
C CYS A 42 -5.07 0.58 16.79
N VAL A 43 -3.96 0.53 16.04
CA VAL A 43 -3.94 0.93 14.62
C VAL A 43 -4.26 -0.22 13.66
N ALA A 44 -4.76 -1.34 14.16
CA ALA A 44 -5.16 -2.53 13.40
C ALA A 44 -4.08 -3.03 12.41
N CYS A 45 -2.80 -3.00 12.78
CA CYS A 45 -1.72 -3.46 11.90
C CYS A 45 -1.64 -4.98 11.75
N GLY A 46 -2.22 -5.74 12.70
CA GLY A 46 -2.25 -7.21 12.70
C GLY A 46 -0.91 -7.91 12.99
N GLU A 47 0.15 -7.18 13.40
CA GLU A 47 1.43 -7.82 13.74
C GLU A 47 1.33 -8.77 14.92
N CYS A 48 0.46 -8.47 15.87
CA CYS A 48 0.19 -9.36 17.00
C CYS A 48 -0.46 -10.70 16.55
N VAL A 49 -1.25 -10.65 15.48
CA VAL A 49 -1.86 -11.84 14.86
C VAL A 49 -0.77 -12.65 14.16
N GLN A 50 0.03 -12.03 13.30
CA GLN A 50 1.14 -12.70 12.59
C GLN A 50 2.16 -13.30 13.57
N ALA A 51 2.43 -12.64 14.69
CA ALA A 51 3.37 -13.11 15.70
C ALA A 51 2.80 -14.20 16.63
N CYS A 52 1.48 -14.48 16.60
CA CYS A 52 0.84 -15.42 17.51
C CYS A 52 0.97 -16.87 17.03
N PRO A 53 1.79 -17.72 17.67
CA PRO A 53 1.99 -19.08 17.20
C PRO A 53 0.88 -20.05 17.62
N THR A 54 -0.04 -19.60 18.48
CA THR A 54 -1.06 -20.46 19.10
C THR A 54 -2.47 -20.23 18.56
N GLY A 55 -2.65 -19.23 17.66
CA GLY A 55 -3.97 -18.84 17.18
C GLY A 55 -4.85 -18.15 18.22
N ALA A 56 -4.28 -17.75 19.39
CA ALA A 56 -5.02 -16.97 20.38
C ALA A 56 -5.42 -15.58 19.87
N LEU A 57 -4.68 -15.07 18.90
CA LEU A 57 -5.02 -13.92 18.08
C LEU A 57 -5.07 -14.40 16.63
N ILE A 58 -6.21 -14.31 16.02
CA ILE A 58 -6.47 -14.72 14.64
C ILE A 58 -7.42 -13.71 14.00
N GLU A 59 -7.41 -13.61 12.69
CA GLU A 59 -8.33 -12.77 11.95
C GLU A 59 -9.76 -13.33 12.03
N ASP A 60 -10.71 -12.49 12.39
CA ASP A 60 -12.11 -12.88 12.57
C ASP A 60 -12.71 -13.44 11.28
N SER A 61 -12.30 -12.90 10.13
CA SER A 61 -12.72 -13.37 8.80
C SER A 61 -12.35 -14.82 8.48
N LEU A 62 -11.44 -15.44 9.25
CA LEU A 62 -11.03 -16.83 9.11
C LEU A 62 -11.81 -17.79 10.01
N LEU A 63 -12.67 -17.24 10.87
CA LEU A 63 -13.41 -18.01 11.88
C LEU A 63 -14.87 -18.18 11.44
N ASN A 64 -15.42 -19.35 11.73
CA ASN A 64 -16.86 -19.58 11.63
C ASN A 64 -17.59 -19.02 12.88
N GLU A 65 -18.93 -19.15 12.91
CA GLU A 65 -19.77 -18.68 14.02
C GLU A 65 -19.40 -19.32 15.39
N GLN A 66 -18.73 -20.46 15.38
CA GLN A 66 -18.25 -21.15 16.58
C GLN A 66 -16.83 -20.74 16.98
N GLY A 67 -16.23 -19.77 16.29
CA GLY A 67 -14.87 -19.29 16.55
C GLY A 67 -13.77 -20.30 16.15
N VAL A 68 -14.05 -21.16 15.18
CA VAL A 68 -13.10 -22.18 14.70
C VAL A 68 -12.68 -21.83 13.27
N ARG A 69 -11.37 -21.92 12.99
CA ARG A 69 -10.86 -21.80 11.62
C ARG A 69 -11.21 -23.07 10.84
N THR A 70 -11.96 -22.90 9.76
CA THR A 70 -12.41 -24.00 8.90
C THR A 70 -11.81 -23.96 7.50
N GLU A 71 -11.28 -22.82 7.09
CA GLU A 71 -10.69 -22.66 5.76
C GLU A 71 -9.17 -22.46 5.84
N TYR A 72 -8.48 -23.17 4.96
CA TYR A 72 -7.04 -23.13 4.81
C TYR A 72 -6.71 -22.83 3.36
N GLU A 73 -5.60 -22.14 3.14
CA GLU A 73 -5.14 -21.76 1.82
C GLU A 73 -4.76 -22.96 0.95
N ASP A 74 -5.06 -22.87 -0.35
CA ASP A 74 -4.59 -23.80 -1.37
C ASP A 74 -3.18 -23.49 -1.82
N ARG A 75 -2.86 -22.17 -1.86
CA ARG A 75 -1.58 -21.66 -2.31
C ARG A 75 -1.26 -20.31 -1.68
N THR A 76 0.02 -20.01 -1.67
CA THR A 76 0.54 -18.71 -1.26
C THR A 76 1.23 -18.04 -2.45
N VAL A 77 0.87 -16.79 -2.73
CA VAL A 77 1.48 -15.97 -3.78
C VAL A 77 2.31 -14.86 -3.16
N LYS A 78 3.58 -14.78 -3.56
CA LYS A 78 4.50 -13.71 -3.16
C LYS A 78 4.28 -12.51 -4.07
N THR A 79 4.04 -11.34 -3.48
CA THR A 79 3.79 -10.11 -4.22
C THR A 79 4.18 -8.86 -3.43
N LEU A 80 3.82 -7.69 -3.95
CA LEU A 80 4.02 -6.39 -3.33
C LEU A 80 2.68 -5.79 -2.89
N CYS A 81 2.72 -5.05 -1.78
CA CYS A 81 1.58 -4.26 -1.33
C CYS A 81 1.31 -3.11 -2.30
N PRO A 82 0.06 -2.91 -2.78
CA PRO A 82 -0.25 -1.91 -3.80
C PRO A 82 -0.54 -0.50 -3.25
N PHE A 83 -0.46 -0.28 -1.92
CA PHE A 83 -1.03 0.93 -1.32
C PHE A 83 -0.10 2.14 -1.25
N CYS A 84 1.18 1.96 -0.96
CA CYS A 84 2.10 3.10 -0.86
C CYS A 84 3.53 2.76 -1.29
N GLY A 85 4.37 3.80 -1.39
CA GLY A 85 5.74 3.70 -1.86
C GLY A 85 6.73 2.99 -0.93
N VAL A 86 6.33 2.50 0.25
CA VAL A 86 7.19 1.67 1.10
C VAL A 86 7.57 0.38 0.37
N GLY A 87 6.67 -0.17 -0.48
CA GLY A 87 6.95 -1.37 -1.24
C GLY A 87 7.03 -2.63 -0.38
N CYS A 88 6.17 -2.72 0.64
CA CYS A 88 6.12 -3.88 1.52
C CYS A 88 5.90 -5.17 0.74
N GLN A 89 6.74 -6.16 0.97
CA GLN A 89 6.58 -7.48 0.40
C GLN A 89 5.56 -8.28 1.21
N THR A 90 4.70 -9.03 0.51
CA THR A 90 3.59 -9.77 1.11
C THR A 90 3.53 -11.21 0.63
N ASN A 91 3.02 -12.07 1.48
CA ASN A 91 2.50 -13.39 1.16
C ASN A 91 0.97 -13.29 1.16
N VAL A 92 0.37 -13.55 0.01
CA VAL A 92 -1.09 -13.58 -0.15
C VAL A 92 -1.55 -15.03 -0.14
N HIS A 93 -2.37 -15.38 0.84
CA HIS A 93 -2.90 -16.72 1.05
C HIS A 93 -4.26 -16.85 0.36
N ILE A 94 -4.37 -17.81 -0.54
CA ILE A 94 -5.48 -17.94 -1.48
C ILE A 94 -6.17 -19.28 -1.29
N LYS A 95 -7.51 -19.25 -1.33
CA LYS A 95 -8.40 -20.41 -1.37
C LYS A 95 -9.44 -20.20 -2.46
N ASP A 96 -9.61 -21.15 -3.37
CA ASP A 96 -10.60 -21.10 -4.45
C ASP A 96 -10.58 -19.77 -5.22
N ASP A 97 -9.37 -19.31 -5.60
CA ASP A 97 -9.11 -18.02 -6.26
C ASP A 97 -9.52 -16.76 -5.47
N LYS A 98 -9.81 -16.89 -4.17
CA LYS A 98 -10.08 -15.76 -3.28
C LYS A 98 -8.95 -15.56 -2.28
N ILE A 99 -8.65 -14.31 -1.99
CA ILE A 99 -7.70 -13.97 -0.93
C ILE A 99 -8.38 -14.22 0.41
N LEU A 100 -7.78 -15.10 1.22
CA LEU A 100 -8.23 -15.34 2.59
C LEU A 100 -7.63 -14.33 3.56
N TYR A 101 -6.30 -14.17 3.52
CA TYR A 101 -5.56 -13.26 4.38
C TYR A 101 -4.20 -12.92 3.77
N VAL A 102 -3.53 -11.93 4.34
CA VAL A 102 -2.23 -11.43 3.87
C VAL A 102 -1.27 -11.31 5.04
N GLU A 103 -0.07 -11.87 4.88
CA GLU A 103 1.04 -11.73 5.82
C GLU A 103 2.18 -10.90 5.23
N GLY A 104 2.93 -10.25 6.11
CA GLY A 104 4.17 -9.61 5.73
C GLY A 104 5.24 -10.66 5.42
N ARG A 105 5.85 -10.53 4.24
CA ARG A 105 7.04 -11.31 3.87
C ARG A 105 8.30 -10.51 4.22
N ASP A 106 9.37 -11.21 4.57
CA ASP A 106 10.67 -10.59 4.79
C ASP A 106 11.17 -9.91 3.51
N GLY A 107 11.14 -8.60 3.52
CA GLY A 107 11.55 -7.74 2.42
C GLY A 107 12.39 -6.58 2.93
N PRO A 108 13.26 -6.01 2.09
CA PRO A 108 14.24 -5.00 2.51
C PRO A 108 13.62 -3.73 3.08
N ALA A 109 12.39 -3.40 2.65
CA ALA A 109 11.70 -2.20 3.11
C ALA A 109 10.80 -2.43 4.33
N ASN A 110 10.31 -3.65 4.56
CA ASN A 110 9.30 -3.90 5.59
C ASN A 110 9.71 -4.91 6.66
N ASN A 111 10.74 -5.74 6.46
CA ASN A 111 11.17 -6.76 7.42
C ASN A 111 9.95 -7.49 8.04
N SER A 112 9.13 -8.08 7.21
CA SER A 112 7.87 -8.77 7.54
C SER A 112 6.76 -7.91 8.15
N ARG A 113 6.96 -6.60 8.33
CA ARG A 113 5.95 -5.68 8.89
C ARG A 113 4.89 -5.33 7.85
N LEU A 114 3.65 -5.18 8.30
CA LEU A 114 2.56 -4.58 7.51
C LEU A 114 1.81 -3.53 8.33
N CYS A 115 1.13 -2.63 7.65
CA CYS A 115 0.12 -1.77 8.24
C CYS A 115 -1.28 -2.32 7.97
N VAL A 116 -2.30 -1.68 8.54
CA VAL A 116 -3.72 -2.07 8.34
C VAL A 116 -4.09 -2.24 6.86
N LYS A 117 -3.62 -1.35 5.99
CA LYS A 117 -3.94 -1.42 4.55
C LYS A 117 -3.33 -2.64 3.88
N GLY A 118 -2.05 -2.90 4.13
CA GLY A 118 -1.34 -4.04 3.53
C GLY A 118 -1.87 -5.38 4.03
N ARG A 119 -2.33 -5.44 5.28
CA ARG A 119 -2.83 -6.67 5.88
C ARG A 119 -4.30 -6.95 5.55
N PHE A 120 -5.17 -5.94 5.63
CA PHE A 120 -6.62 -6.13 5.56
C PHE A 120 -7.28 -5.42 4.36
N GLY A 121 -6.54 -4.62 3.61
CA GLY A 121 -7.12 -3.79 2.55
C GLY A 121 -7.34 -4.50 1.21
N PHE A 122 -7.43 -5.82 1.16
CA PHE A 122 -7.54 -6.60 -0.07
C PHE A 122 -8.98 -6.85 -0.57
N ASP A 123 -10.00 -6.45 0.17
CA ASP A 123 -11.42 -6.69 -0.14
C ASP A 123 -11.82 -6.19 -1.54
N TYR A 124 -11.20 -5.09 -1.98
CA TYR A 124 -11.47 -4.54 -3.33
C TYR A 124 -11.19 -5.55 -4.45
N ALA A 125 -10.30 -6.51 -4.24
CA ALA A 125 -9.95 -7.51 -5.26
C ALA A 125 -11.13 -8.43 -5.60
N HIS A 126 -12.04 -8.63 -4.64
CA HIS A 126 -13.21 -9.49 -4.76
C HIS A 126 -14.54 -8.74 -4.67
N HIS A 127 -14.50 -7.40 -4.66
CA HIS A 127 -15.71 -6.60 -4.59
C HIS A 127 -16.66 -6.94 -5.75
N PRO A 128 -17.99 -7.07 -5.50
CA PRO A 128 -18.96 -7.41 -6.56
C PRO A 128 -18.91 -6.46 -7.76
N ASP A 129 -18.62 -5.21 -7.50
CA ASP A 129 -18.58 -4.15 -8.50
C ASP A 129 -17.26 -4.09 -9.29
N ARG A 130 -16.28 -4.93 -8.94
CA ARG A 130 -15.04 -4.97 -9.68
C ARG A 130 -15.25 -5.49 -11.09
N LEU A 131 -14.76 -4.74 -12.08
CA LEU A 131 -14.73 -5.19 -13.46
C LEU A 131 -13.76 -6.37 -13.60
N LYS A 132 -14.25 -7.48 -14.18
CA LYS A 132 -13.48 -8.73 -14.36
C LYS A 132 -13.12 -8.99 -15.82
N VAL A 133 -13.74 -8.25 -16.74
CA VAL A 133 -13.53 -8.36 -18.18
C VAL A 133 -13.38 -6.97 -18.77
N PRO A 134 -12.70 -6.82 -19.91
CA PRO A 134 -12.63 -5.55 -20.63
C PRO A 134 -14.01 -5.06 -21.05
N LEU A 135 -14.18 -3.75 -21.04
CA LEU A 135 -15.39 -3.08 -21.50
C LEU A 135 -15.07 -2.23 -22.74
N ILE A 136 -15.80 -2.43 -23.82
CA ILE A 136 -15.72 -1.63 -25.02
C ILE A 136 -16.97 -0.75 -25.12
N ARG A 137 -16.77 0.55 -25.36
CA ARG A 137 -17.89 1.47 -25.61
C ARG A 137 -18.69 1.01 -26.85
N ARG A 138 -20.01 0.98 -26.72
CA ARG A 138 -20.91 0.62 -27.82
C ARG A 138 -20.80 1.65 -28.94
N ASP A 139 -20.83 1.19 -30.18
CA ASP A 139 -20.80 2.06 -31.34
C ASP A 139 -22.04 2.98 -31.36
N GLY A 140 -21.83 4.23 -31.78
CA GLY A 140 -22.89 5.25 -31.76
C GLY A 140 -23.18 5.87 -30.40
N THR A 141 -22.58 5.38 -29.31
CA THR A 141 -22.76 5.96 -28.00
C THR A 141 -21.89 7.21 -27.85
N PRO A 142 -22.47 8.40 -27.63
CA PRO A 142 -21.69 9.64 -27.53
C PRO A 142 -20.77 9.65 -26.32
N LYS A 143 -19.60 10.28 -26.47
CA LYS A 143 -18.73 10.65 -25.38
C LYS A 143 -19.20 11.99 -24.83
N ASN A 144 -20.09 11.94 -23.85
CA ASN A 144 -20.53 13.17 -23.17
C ASN A 144 -19.82 13.25 -21.80
N PRO A 145 -18.95 14.24 -21.56
CA PRO A 145 -18.25 14.40 -20.30
C PRO A 145 -19.19 14.81 -19.14
N GLU A 146 -20.39 15.29 -19.42
CA GLU A 146 -21.37 15.68 -18.42
C GLU A 146 -22.23 14.50 -17.95
N VAL A 147 -22.21 13.38 -18.64
CA VAL A 147 -22.95 12.18 -18.25
C VAL A 147 -22.20 11.43 -17.15
N ASN A 148 -22.73 11.49 -15.97
CA ASN A 148 -22.28 10.68 -14.84
C ASN A 148 -22.89 9.27 -14.97
N ILE A 149 -22.13 8.33 -15.54
CA ILE A 149 -22.59 6.96 -15.75
C ILE A 149 -22.54 6.24 -14.40
N SER A 150 -23.71 5.93 -13.85
CA SER A 150 -23.80 5.07 -12.66
C SER A 150 -23.41 3.63 -13.01
N GLN A 151 -23.06 2.85 -12.00
CA GLN A 151 -22.66 1.46 -12.17
C GLN A 151 -23.78 0.61 -12.81
N ASN A 152 -25.03 0.89 -12.50
CA ASN A 152 -26.19 0.20 -13.08
C ASN A 152 -26.38 0.52 -14.54
N GLU A 153 -25.89 1.65 -15.02
CA GLU A 153 -26.03 2.13 -16.40
C GLU A 153 -24.81 1.78 -17.28
N ILE A 154 -23.72 1.26 -16.69
CA ILE A 154 -22.50 0.99 -17.42
C ILE A 154 -22.73 0.10 -18.63
N LYS A 155 -23.62 -0.88 -18.53
CA LYS A 155 -23.98 -1.81 -19.63
C LYS A 155 -24.76 -1.15 -20.78
N THR A 156 -25.33 0.01 -20.54
CA THR A 156 -26.01 0.82 -21.59
C THR A 156 -24.97 1.45 -22.54
N TYR A 157 -23.85 1.90 -21.97
CA TYR A 157 -22.81 2.60 -22.71
C TYR A 157 -21.68 1.69 -23.16
N PHE A 158 -21.45 0.58 -22.45
CA PHE A 158 -20.37 -0.34 -22.70
C PHE A 158 -20.90 -1.77 -22.86
N ARG A 159 -20.14 -2.58 -23.56
CA ARG A 159 -20.33 -4.03 -23.62
C ARG A 159 -19.10 -4.76 -23.16
N GLU A 160 -19.29 -5.94 -22.64
CA GLU A 160 -18.19 -6.86 -22.33
C GLU A 160 -17.48 -7.31 -23.61
N ALA A 161 -16.19 -7.53 -23.54
CA ALA A 161 -15.34 -7.97 -24.63
C ALA A 161 -14.28 -8.95 -24.12
N THR A 162 -13.67 -9.71 -25.02
CA THR A 162 -12.46 -10.46 -24.72
C THR A 162 -11.26 -9.52 -24.64
N TRP A 163 -10.19 -9.97 -23.98
CA TRP A 163 -8.94 -9.22 -23.95
C TRP A 163 -8.36 -9.01 -25.34
N GLU A 164 -8.43 -10.03 -26.21
CA GLU A 164 -7.96 -9.95 -27.59
C GLU A 164 -8.69 -8.83 -28.35
N GLU A 165 -10.02 -8.86 -28.37
CA GLU A 165 -10.83 -7.83 -29.02
C GLU A 165 -10.54 -6.42 -28.48
N ALA A 166 -10.41 -6.28 -27.15
CA ALA A 166 -10.19 -4.98 -26.53
C ALA A 166 -8.79 -4.42 -26.86
N LEU A 167 -7.77 -5.27 -26.85
CA LEU A 167 -6.40 -4.90 -27.18
C LEU A 167 -6.26 -4.57 -28.67
N ASP A 168 -6.85 -5.36 -29.55
CA ASP A 168 -6.83 -5.10 -31.01
C ASP A 168 -7.51 -3.76 -31.33
N ARG A 169 -8.67 -3.51 -30.73
CA ARG A 169 -9.37 -2.22 -30.92
C ARG A 169 -8.55 -1.05 -30.41
N ALA A 170 -7.91 -1.17 -29.26
CA ALA A 170 -7.05 -0.13 -28.69
C ALA A 170 -5.81 0.10 -29.57
N ALA A 171 -5.13 -0.98 -29.94
CA ALA A 171 -3.92 -0.91 -30.78
C ALA A 171 -4.21 -0.29 -32.16
N LEU A 172 -5.28 -0.75 -32.82
CA LEU A 172 -5.70 -0.20 -34.12
C LEU A 172 -6.08 1.27 -34.02
N GLY A 173 -6.83 1.65 -32.98
CA GLY A 173 -7.23 3.04 -32.75
C GLY A 173 -6.03 3.98 -32.52
N LEU A 174 -5.12 3.58 -31.65
CA LEU A 174 -3.90 4.34 -31.36
C LEU A 174 -2.97 4.40 -32.59
N LYS A 175 -2.81 3.27 -33.31
CA LYS A 175 -2.00 3.25 -34.53
C LYS A 175 -2.56 4.18 -35.59
N ASN A 176 -3.85 4.16 -35.84
CA ASN A 176 -4.49 5.04 -36.83
C ASN A 176 -4.32 6.54 -36.51
N ILE A 177 -4.24 6.89 -35.23
CA ILE A 177 -3.97 8.27 -34.79
C ILE A 177 -2.49 8.58 -34.99
N SER A 178 -1.60 7.70 -34.56
CA SER A 178 -0.14 7.88 -34.69
C SER A 178 0.31 7.97 -36.14
N ASP A 179 -0.29 7.17 -37.04
CA ASP A 179 0.05 7.18 -38.50
C ASP A 179 -0.36 8.49 -39.19
N LYS A 180 -1.40 9.17 -38.67
CA LYS A 180 -1.86 10.46 -39.25
C LYS A 180 -0.96 11.64 -38.82
N ASP A 181 -0.46 11.61 -37.61
CA ASP A 181 0.35 12.69 -37.05
C ASP A 181 1.41 12.08 -36.10
N PRO A 182 2.52 11.58 -36.68
CA PRO A 182 3.55 10.89 -35.94
C PRO A 182 4.24 11.77 -34.90
N GLY A 183 4.40 11.25 -33.69
CA GLY A 183 5.17 11.89 -32.62
C GLY A 183 4.47 12.98 -31.82
N THR A 184 3.33 13.51 -32.27
CA THR A 184 2.64 14.64 -31.61
C THR A 184 1.25 14.32 -31.10
N SER A 185 0.55 13.38 -31.73
CA SER A 185 -0.87 13.08 -31.47
C SER A 185 -1.10 12.17 -30.26
N ILE A 186 -0.07 11.55 -29.73
CA ILE A 186 -0.15 10.62 -28.60
C ILE A 186 0.66 11.13 -27.44
N ALA A 187 0.09 11.03 -26.23
CA ALA A 187 0.77 11.24 -24.97
C ALA A 187 0.43 10.13 -23.98
N GLY A 188 1.37 9.75 -23.14
CA GLY A 188 1.21 8.76 -22.10
C GLY A 188 1.34 9.36 -20.70
N PHE A 189 0.42 9.01 -19.81
CA PHE A 189 0.45 9.41 -18.40
C PHE A 189 0.55 8.19 -17.49
N GLY A 190 1.72 8.00 -16.89
CA GLY A 190 2.00 6.90 -15.97
C GLY A 190 1.53 7.18 -14.55
N SER A 191 1.64 6.18 -13.70
CA SER A 191 1.19 6.21 -12.31
C SER A 191 2.28 5.72 -11.35
N ALA A 192 2.26 6.20 -10.10
CA ALA A 192 3.04 5.64 -9.00
C ALA A 192 2.45 4.33 -8.45
N LYS A 193 1.27 3.95 -8.88
CA LYS A 193 0.55 2.72 -8.48
C LYS A 193 0.87 1.55 -9.40
N CYS A 194 2.12 1.38 -9.74
CA CYS A 194 2.59 0.29 -10.60
C CYS A 194 3.95 -0.23 -10.13
N SER A 195 4.34 -1.39 -10.62
CA SER A 195 5.69 -1.92 -10.44
C SER A 195 6.69 -1.18 -11.34
N ASN A 196 7.98 -1.34 -11.07
CA ASN A 196 9.03 -0.79 -11.92
C ASN A 196 8.97 -1.36 -13.34
N GLU A 197 8.59 -2.64 -13.48
CA GLU A 197 8.41 -3.32 -14.76
C GLU A 197 7.28 -2.69 -15.58
N GLU A 198 6.15 -2.40 -14.96
CA GLU A 198 5.01 -1.72 -15.61
C GLU A 198 5.39 -0.31 -16.04
N ALA A 199 6.08 0.45 -15.19
CA ALA A 199 6.55 1.80 -15.52
C ALA A 199 7.54 1.77 -16.71
N TYR A 200 8.46 0.81 -16.74
CA TYR A 200 9.38 0.61 -17.85
C TYR A 200 8.64 0.26 -19.14
N LEU A 201 7.74 -0.72 -19.09
CA LEU A 201 6.98 -1.16 -20.27
C LEU A 201 6.08 -0.05 -20.82
N PHE A 202 5.47 0.72 -19.94
CA PHE A 202 4.65 1.87 -20.33
C PHE A 202 5.48 2.93 -21.07
N GLN A 203 6.64 3.32 -20.50
CA GLN A 203 7.54 4.25 -21.15
C GLN A 203 8.05 3.70 -22.49
N LYS A 204 8.39 2.42 -22.56
CA LYS A 204 8.82 1.73 -23.78
C LYS A 204 7.73 1.76 -24.85
N LEU A 205 6.48 1.49 -24.48
CA LEU A 205 5.35 1.56 -25.41
C LEU A 205 5.23 2.95 -26.02
N ILE A 206 5.27 4.00 -25.21
CA ILE A 206 5.12 5.38 -25.72
C ILE A 206 6.32 5.78 -26.60
N ARG A 207 7.55 5.50 -26.19
CA ARG A 207 8.75 5.92 -26.91
C ARG A 207 9.06 5.09 -28.14
N GLN A 208 8.90 3.77 -28.06
CA GLN A 208 9.22 2.87 -29.18
C GLN A 208 8.00 2.54 -30.02
N GLY A 209 6.84 2.34 -29.40
CA GLY A 209 5.60 1.98 -30.13
C GLY A 209 5.02 3.16 -30.89
N PHE A 210 5.02 4.35 -30.31
CA PHE A 210 4.44 5.56 -30.90
C PHE A 210 5.48 6.62 -31.31
N VAL A 211 6.76 6.36 -31.10
CA VAL A 211 7.89 7.21 -31.50
C VAL A 211 7.73 8.64 -30.98
N THR A 212 7.33 8.79 -29.72
CA THR A 212 7.15 10.09 -29.07
C THR A 212 7.76 10.15 -27.68
N ASN A 213 8.24 11.32 -27.26
CA ASN A 213 8.68 11.59 -25.90
C ASN A 213 7.58 12.21 -25.02
N ASN A 214 6.34 12.29 -25.51
CA ASN A 214 5.20 12.80 -24.74
C ASN A 214 4.76 11.78 -23.70
N VAL A 215 5.62 11.50 -22.75
CA VAL A 215 5.35 10.61 -21.62
C VAL A 215 5.71 11.31 -20.33
N ASP A 216 4.81 11.26 -19.37
CA ASP A 216 5.01 11.86 -18.06
C ASP A 216 4.39 10.95 -16.98
N HIS A 217 4.55 11.33 -15.76
CA HIS A 217 4.20 10.54 -14.57
C HIS A 217 3.54 11.44 -13.52
N CYS A 218 2.80 10.86 -12.60
CA CYS A 218 2.16 11.61 -11.51
C CYS A 218 3.14 12.45 -10.69
N THR A 219 4.42 12.09 -10.69
CA THR A 219 5.54 12.86 -10.10
C THR A 219 5.57 14.31 -10.54
N ARG A 220 5.16 14.60 -11.77
CA ARG A 220 5.14 15.98 -12.32
C ARG A 220 4.39 16.95 -11.42
N LEU A 221 3.25 16.54 -10.87
CA LEU A 221 2.43 17.36 -9.99
C LEU A 221 2.64 17.04 -8.51
N CYS A 222 3.17 15.87 -8.19
CA CYS A 222 3.30 15.38 -6.81
C CYS A 222 4.59 15.86 -6.14
N HIS A 223 5.75 15.59 -6.75
CA HIS A 223 7.07 15.87 -6.16
C HIS A 223 8.14 16.20 -7.21
N ALA A 224 7.77 16.91 -8.27
CA ALA A 224 8.74 17.37 -9.28
C ALA A 224 9.85 18.24 -8.67
N SER A 225 9.50 19.09 -7.70
CA SER A 225 10.48 19.89 -6.97
C SER A 225 11.47 19.04 -6.18
N SER A 226 11.00 17.94 -5.56
CA SER A 226 11.88 16.99 -4.85
C SER A 226 12.83 16.27 -5.81
N VAL A 227 12.33 15.86 -6.99
CA VAL A 227 13.19 15.26 -8.03
C VAL A 227 14.22 16.24 -8.53
N ALA A 228 13.84 17.50 -8.76
CA ALA A 228 14.77 18.55 -9.17
C ALA A 228 15.86 18.77 -8.12
N ALA A 229 15.49 18.86 -6.84
CA ALA A 229 16.44 19.00 -5.73
C ALA A 229 17.39 17.81 -5.61
N LEU A 230 16.89 16.59 -5.79
CA LEU A 230 17.71 15.36 -5.77
C LEU A 230 18.69 15.35 -6.95
N MET A 231 18.23 15.70 -8.15
CA MET A 231 19.09 15.80 -9.35
C MET A 231 20.19 16.85 -9.16
N GLU A 232 19.85 18.00 -8.60
CA GLU A 232 20.78 19.10 -8.38
C GLU A 232 21.80 18.78 -7.26
N GLY A 233 21.32 18.22 -6.13
CA GLY A 233 22.16 17.91 -4.97
C GLY A 233 22.91 16.59 -5.05
N LEU A 234 22.32 15.56 -5.65
CA LEU A 234 22.84 14.18 -5.65
C LEU A 234 23.10 13.62 -7.06
N SER A 235 22.77 14.37 -8.10
CA SER A 235 22.81 13.90 -9.51
C SER A 235 22.00 12.62 -9.75
N SER A 236 20.95 12.38 -8.92
CA SER A 236 20.08 11.22 -9.02
C SER A 236 18.62 11.62 -8.78
N GLY A 237 17.71 11.13 -9.62
CA GLY A 237 16.27 11.32 -9.42
C GLY A 237 15.65 10.43 -8.35
N ALA A 238 16.44 9.60 -7.68
CA ALA A 238 15.98 8.68 -6.66
C ALA A 238 16.70 8.91 -5.32
N VAL A 239 16.02 8.58 -4.21
CA VAL A 239 16.60 8.60 -2.88
C VAL A 239 17.72 7.57 -2.75
N THR A 240 18.72 7.85 -1.90
CA THR A 240 19.92 7.04 -1.76
C THR A 240 19.90 6.13 -0.52
N ALA A 241 19.05 6.44 0.47
CA ALA A 241 18.97 5.72 1.73
C ALA A 241 17.67 4.86 1.81
N PRO A 242 17.76 3.59 2.23
CA PRO A 242 16.58 2.80 2.56
C PRO A 242 15.96 3.31 3.88
N PHE A 243 14.67 3.01 4.11
CA PHE A 243 13.99 3.39 5.36
C PHE A 243 14.69 2.83 6.62
N LYS A 244 15.30 1.65 6.50
CA LYS A 244 16.04 1.03 7.59
C LYS A 244 17.24 1.86 8.06
N ALA A 245 17.82 2.68 7.21
CA ALA A 245 18.95 3.55 7.57
C ALA A 245 18.60 4.52 8.73
N ALA A 246 17.33 4.77 8.97
CA ALA A 246 16.90 5.55 10.14
C ALA A 246 17.23 4.88 11.48
N GLU A 247 17.37 3.54 11.53
CA GLU A 247 17.72 2.82 12.77
C GLU A 247 19.14 3.12 13.25
N ASP A 248 20.03 3.53 12.35
CA ASP A 248 21.44 3.83 12.60
C ASP A 248 21.69 5.34 12.70
N ALA A 249 20.64 6.18 12.68
CA ALA A 249 20.76 7.63 12.71
C ALA A 249 20.75 8.15 14.14
N ASP A 250 21.63 9.12 14.44
CA ASP A 250 21.65 9.85 15.71
C ASP A 250 20.63 11.00 15.71
N CYS A 251 20.31 11.55 14.53
CA CYS A 251 19.35 12.62 14.36
C CYS A 251 18.51 12.43 13.10
N ILE A 252 17.20 12.59 13.22
CA ILE A 252 16.22 12.43 12.15
C ILE A 252 15.38 13.69 12.06
N ILE A 253 15.26 14.26 10.85
CA ILE A 253 14.41 15.42 10.59
C ILE A 253 13.25 14.99 9.68
N VAL A 254 12.01 15.22 10.11
CA VAL A 254 10.79 15.00 9.35
C VAL A 254 10.14 16.34 9.06
N ILE A 255 10.10 16.73 7.79
CA ILE A 255 9.57 18.03 7.36
C ILE A 255 8.35 17.83 6.45
N GLY A 256 7.22 18.46 6.80
CA GLY A 256 6.00 18.49 5.97
C GLY A 256 5.43 17.11 5.63
N ALA A 257 5.69 16.10 6.46
CA ALA A 257 5.30 14.72 6.21
C ALA A 257 4.67 14.08 7.45
N ARG A 258 3.71 13.18 7.22
CA ARG A 258 3.04 12.40 8.27
C ARG A 258 3.26 10.90 8.02
N PRO A 259 4.47 10.39 8.23
CA PRO A 259 4.82 9.01 7.86
C PRO A 259 4.00 7.97 8.62
N ALA A 260 3.55 8.24 9.83
CA ALA A 260 2.69 7.33 10.59
C ALA A 260 1.33 7.09 9.89
N GLU A 261 0.83 8.03 9.10
CA GLU A 261 -0.41 7.90 8.33
C GLU A 261 -0.15 7.45 6.88
N ASN A 262 0.82 8.09 6.22
CA ASN A 262 1.07 7.89 4.79
C ASN A 262 1.93 6.65 4.49
N HIS A 263 2.91 6.37 5.37
CA HIS A 263 3.90 5.31 5.24
C HIS A 263 4.11 4.58 6.58
N PRO A 264 3.08 3.93 7.15
CA PRO A 264 3.09 3.47 8.56
C PRO A 264 4.24 2.51 8.88
N VAL A 265 4.61 1.64 7.94
CA VAL A 265 5.75 0.72 8.14
C VAL A 265 7.07 1.48 8.17
N ALA A 266 7.28 2.46 7.29
CA ALA A 266 8.47 3.31 7.34
C ALA A 266 8.55 4.09 8.67
N ALA A 267 7.42 4.55 9.19
CA ALA A 267 7.36 5.24 10.48
C ALA A 267 7.82 4.35 11.65
N THR A 268 7.76 3.03 11.54
CA THR A 268 8.25 2.14 12.62
C THR A 268 9.75 2.29 12.81
N TYR A 269 10.52 2.47 11.75
CA TYR A 269 11.96 2.68 11.82
C TYR A 269 12.29 4.01 12.53
N LEU A 270 11.57 5.09 12.18
CA LEU A 270 11.74 6.40 12.80
C LEU A 270 11.40 6.36 14.29
N LYS A 271 10.28 5.73 14.65
CA LYS A 271 9.84 5.58 16.04
C LYS A 271 10.83 4.74 16.87
N ASN A 272 11.32 3.64 16.29
CA ASN A 272 12.29 2.79 16.98
C ASN A 272 13.62 3.51 17.16
N ALA A 273 14.10 4.26 16.18
CA ALA A 273 15.30 5.08 16.33
C ALA A 273 15.15 6.10 17.46
N ALA A 274 14.05 6.84 17.50
CA ALA A 274 13.77 7.79 18.57
C ALA A 274 13.68 7.11 19.96
N LYS A 275 13.04 5.93 20.05
CA LYS A 275 13.01 5.14 21.30
C LYS A 275 14.40 4.66 21.74
N ASN A 276 15.31 4.47 20.81
CA ASN A 276 16.68 4.04 21.05
C ASN A 276 17.66 5.21 21.27
N GLY A 277 17.16 6.45 21.28
CA GLY A 277 17.94 7.64 21.66
C GLY A 277 18.29 8.58 20.52
N ALA A 278 17.83 8.32 19.29
CA ALA A 278 17.98 9.28 18.20
C ALA A 278 17.14 10.55 18.44
N GLU A 279 17.70 11.70 18.16
CA GLU A 279 16.96 12.96 18.18
C GLU A 279 15.98 13.02 17.00
N LEU A 280 14.70 13.21 17.28
CA LEU A 280 13.66 13.31 16.26
C LEU A 280 13.07 14.71 16.22
N ILE A 281 13.32 15.43 15.14
CA ILE A 281 12.83 16.78 14.89
C ILE A 281 11.66 16.70 13.90
N VAL A 282 10.49 17.24 14.28
CA VAL A 282 9.29 17.23 13.41
C VAL A 282 8.88 18.66 13.10
N MET A 283 8.87 19.02 11.81
CA MET A 283 8.47 20.32 11.31
C MET A 283 7.21 20.15 10.42
N ASP A 284 6.05 20.54 10.94
CA ASP A 284 4.77 20.46 10.21
C ASP A 284 3.91 21.69 10.56
N PRO A 285 3.30 22.38 9.56
CA PRO A 285 2.44 23.54 9.85
C PRO A 285 1.13 23.17 10.55
N ARG A 286 0.78 21.89 10.60
CA ARG A 286 -0.38 21.37 11.34
C ARG A 286 0.07 20.82 12.68
N GLY A 287 -0.62 21.18 13.75
CA GLY A 287 -0.37 20.59 15.07
C GLY A 287 -0.53 19.07 15.01
N GLN A 288 0.50 18.33 15.40
CA GLN A 288 0.51 16.88 15.48
C GLN A 288 0.67 16.47 16.94
N SER A 289 -0.40 15.97 17.56
CA SER A 289 -0.36 15.44 18.93
C SER A 289 -0.13 13.92 18.99
N GLN A 290 -0.19 13.25 17.83
CA GLN A 290 -0.12 11.79 17.71
C GLN A 290 0.80 11.37 16.56
N GLY A 291 0.91 10.07 16.37
CA GLY A 291 1.73 9.52 15.28
C GLY A 291 3.21 9.70 15.53
N ILE A 292 3.94 10.28 14.57
CA ILE A 292 5.39 10.46 14.66
C ILE A 292 5.76 11.55 15.69
N ALA A 293 4.95 12.59 15.81
CA ALA A 293 5.23 13.71 16.71
C ALA A 293 5.21 13.31 18.19
N ARG A 294 4.53 12.21 18.55
CA ARG A 294 4.59 11.65 19.92
C ARG A 294 6.01 11.23 20.33
N TYR A 295 6.87 10.96 19.38
CA TYR A 295 8.24 10.50 19.58
C TYR A 295 9.26 11.63 19.33
N ALA A 296 8.82 12.83 18.96
CA ALA A 296 9.69 13.94 18.66
C ALA A 296 10.37 14.48 19.92
N SER A 297 11.65 14.81 19.79
CA SER A 297 12.44 15.54 20.78
C SER A 297 12.19 17.04 20.66
N HIS A 298 11.92 17.52 19.43
CA HIS A 298 11.71 18.94 19.10
C HIS A 298 10.64 19.13 18.02
#